data_0a0cec7c939799ed96f85998e5993acc
#
_entry.id   0a0cec7c939799ed96f85998e5993acc
#
_cell.length_a   1.000
_cell.length_b   1.000
_cell.length_c   1.000
_cell.angle_alpha   90.00
_cell.angle_beta   90.00
_cell.angle_gamma   90.00
#
_symmetry.space_group_name_H-M   'P 1'
#
loop_
_entity.id
_entity.type
_entity.pdbx_description
1 polymer ?
#
loop_
_entity_poly.entity_id
_entity_poly.type
_entity_poly.pdbx_seq_one_letter_code
_entity_poly.pdbx_strand_id
1 'polypeptide(L)'
;MMGRIDNQMQLLILDLDSIIPENHLLRQIKNSVNFDFIYEKAASFYSHTGRKSIDPVVMIKMLLIGYLYGIKSERRLEEEVSLNLAYRWFCELDLMQKVPDHSTFSQNRRRRFRDNTLFRDIFNEIIIQCINMGIVNGTTVVADGSFLPGNVSVSSSIDVTETVQQSSIHYLDELEKEMSEIPGYIEPITKEVIKHTLKSTTDPDCGYINQKRKRGLGYLTEMTVDTGHGIITGVNCYPA
;
A
#
# COMPACT_ATOMS: atom_id res chain seq x y z
N MET A 1 13.51 -26.89 44.62
CA MET A 1 12.24 -27.68 44.55
C MET A 1 11.70 -27.53 43.19
N MET A 2 11.48 -28.61 42.43
CA MET A 2 10.97 -28.58 41.07
C MET A 2 9.44 -28.51 41.12
N GLY A 3 8.85 -27.44 40.53
CA GLY A 3 7.40 -27.30 40.45
C GLY A 3 6.82 -28.25 39.40
N ARG A 4 5.66 -28.86 39.67
CA ARG A 4 4.88 -29.62 38.68
C ARG A 4 3.66 -28.82 38.30
N ILE A 5 3.34 -28.80 37.01
CA ILE A 5 2.14 -28.17 36.50
C ILE A 5 0.95 -29.12 36.78
N ASP A 6 -0.08 -28.63 37.46
CA ASP A 6 -1.31 -29.36 37.65
C ASP A 6 -2.28 -29.02 36.50
N ASN A 7 -2.50 -29.99 35.64
CA ASN A 7 -3.39 -29.84 34.49
C ASN A 7 -4.87 -30.11 34.89
N GLN A 8 -5.46 -29.15 35.55
CA GLN A 8 -6.90 -29.21 35.82
C GLN A 8 -7.67 -28.61 34.64
N MET A 9 -8.75 -29.31 34.22
CA MET A 9 -9.71 -28.77 33.27
C MET A 9 -10.45 -27.59 33.92
N GLN A 10 -10.34 -26.42 33.34
CA GLN A 10 -11.06 -25.23 33.75
C GLN A 10 -12.04 -24.80 32.67
N LEU A 11 -13.30 -24.54 33.04
CA LEU A 11 -14.24 -23.87 32.17
C LEU A 11 -14.04 -22.38 32.32
N LEU A 12 -13.57 -21.72 31.22
CA LEU A 12 -13.34 -20.28 31.18
C LEU A 12 -14.34 -19.66 30.22
N ILE A 13 -15.02 -18.62 30.66
CA ILE A 13 -15.74 -17.70 29.77
C ILE A 13 -14.72 -16.63 29.39
N LEU A 14 -14.29 -16.64 28.12
CA LEU A 14 -13.25 -15.73 27.62
C LEU A 14 -13.90 -14.60 26.84
N ASP A 15 -13.61 -13.37 27.26
CA ASP A 15 -13.76 -12.18 26.43
C ASP A 15 -12.37 -11.82 25.88
N LEU A 16 -12.22 -11.87 24.55
CA LEU A 16 -10.95 -11.55 23.88
C LEU A 16 -10.51 -10.12 24.17
N ASP A 17 -11.45 -9.22 24.34
CA ASP A 17 -11.11 -7.82 24.64
C ASP A 17 -10.40 -7.69 25.99
N SER A 18 -10.85 -8.43 27.01
CA SER A 18 -10.27 -8.40 28.34
C SER A 18 -8.88 -9.05 28.43
N ILE A 19 -8.53 -9.94 27.50
CA ILE A 19 -7.25 -10.69 27.50
C ILE A 19 -6.13 -9.86 26.88
N ILE A 20 -6.44 -9.03 25.88
CA ILE A 20 -5.41 -8.26 25.17
C ILE A 20 -4.98 -7.08 26.03
N PRO A 21 -3.68 -6.91 26.33
CA PRO A 21 -3.19 -5.81 27.17
C PRO A 21 -3.50 -4.44 26.57
N GLU A 22 -3.77 -3.44 27.41
CA GLU A 22 -4.05 -2.07 27.00
C GLU A 22 -2.92 -1.41 26.20
N ASN A 23 -1.67 -1.75 26.49
CA ASN A 23 -0.49 -1.25 25.79
C ASN A 23 -0.12 -2.06 24.54
N HIS A 24 -0.94 -3.05 24.13
CA HIS A 24 -0.66 -3.84 22.93
C HIS A 24 -0.82 -2.99 21.65
N LEU A 25 0.14 -3.08 20.72
CA LEU A 25 0.16 -2.29 19.48
C LEU A 25 -1.15 -2.36 18.69
N LEU A 26 -1.71 -3.57 18.52
CA LEU A 26 -2.96 -3.74 17.78
C LEU A 26 -4.15 -3.08 18.49
N ARG A 27 -4.15 -2.98 19.82
CA ARG A 27 -5.18 -2.24 20.56
C ARG A 27 -5.04 -0.74 20.32
N GLN A 28 -3.83 -0.22 20.34
CA GLN A 28 -3.58 1.20 20.04
C GLN A 28 -4.06 1.53 18.62
N ILE A 29 -3.75 0.68 17.64
CA ILE A 29 -4.19 0.86 16.25
C ILE A 29 -5.73 0.80 16.17
N LYS A 30 -6.37 -0.19 16.78
CA LYS A 30 -7.83 -0.35 16.75
C LYS A 30 -8.56 0.84 17.37
N ASN A 31 -7.99 1.44 18.41
CA ASN A 31 -8.55 2.62 19.07
C ASN A 31 -8.30 3.93 18.30
N SER A 32 -7.23 3.99 17.49
CA SER A 32 -6.84 5.20 16.76
C SER A 32 -7.39 5.26 15.35
N VAL A 33 -7.61 4.12 14.69
CA VAL A 33 -8.02 4.05 13.29
C VAL A 33 -9.41 3.45 13.18
N ASN A 34 -10.35 4.19 12.60
CA ASN A 34 -11.63 3.63 12.18
C ASN A 34 -11.46 2.97 10.80
N PHE A 35 -11.77 1.69 10.71
CA PHE A 35 -11.66 0.88 9.48
C PHE A 35 -12.99 0.76 8.72
N ASP A 36 -14.10 1.31 9.20
CA ASP A 36 -15.43 1.14 8.59
C ASP A 36 -15.52 1.73 7.17
N PHE A 37 -14.75 2.77 6.88
CA PHE A 37 -14.69 3.37 5.55
C PHE A 37 -14.28 2.38 4.45
N ILE A 38 -13.61 1.27 4.81
CA ILE A 38 -13.21 0.23 3.86
C ILE A 38 -14.43 -0.42 3.21
N TYR A 39 -15.55 -0.55 3.93
CA TYR A 39 -16.79 -1.09 3.36
C TYR A 39 -17.29 -0.23 2.21
N GLU A 40 -17.31 1.08 2.37
CA GLU A 40 -17.74 2.02 1.34
C GLU A 40 -16.79 2.01 0.14
N LYS A 41 -15.48 2.10 0.37
CA LYS A 41 -14.46 2.10 -0.67
C LYS A 41 -14.39 0.77 -1.44
N ALA A 42 -14.65 -0.35 -0.78
CA ALA A 42 -14.63 -1.67 -1.40
C ALA A 42 -15.95 -2.10 -2.03
N ALA A 43 -17.07 -1.42 -1.75
CA ALA A 43 -18.42 -1.85 -2.16
C ALA A 43 -18.55 -2.16 -3.65
N SER A 44 -17.97 -1.31 -4.51
CA SER A 44 -18.02 -1.47 -5.98
C SER A 44 -17.32 -2.71 -6.51
N PHE A 45 -16.39 -3.29 -5.73
CA PHE A 45 -15.63 -4.48 -6.10
C PHE A 45 -16.28 -5.79 -5.65
N TYR A 46 -17.39 -5.71 -4.90
CA TYR A 46 -18.13 -6.87 -4.39
C TYR A 46 -19.45 -7.04 -5.14
N SER A 47 -19.71 -8.26 -5.62
CA SER A 47 -20.99 -8.56 -6.27
C SER A 47 -22.13 -8.59 -5.26
N HIS A 48 -23.30 -8.11 -5.64
CA HIS A 48 -24.51 -8.19 -4.84
C HIS A 48 -25.15 -9.59 -4.85
N THR A 49 -24.67 -10.50 -5.73
CA THR A 49 -25.19 -11.84 -5.91
C THR A 49 -24.09 -12.89 -5.73
N GLY A 50 -24.46 -14.11 -5.33
CA GLY A 50 -23.53 -15.22 -5.20
C GLY A 50 -23.11 -15.53 -3.75
N ARG A 51 -22.10 -16.40 -3.61
CA ARG A 51 -21.56 -16.79 -2.29
C ARG A 51 -20.89 -15.60 -1.62
N LYS A 52 -21.11 -15.45 -0.31
CA LYS A 52 -20.41 -14.44 0.52
C LYS A 52 -18.90 -14.58 0.36
N SER A 53 -18.26 -13.50 0.01
CA SER A 53 -16.81 -13.39 -0.09
C SER A 53 -16.20 -13.05 1.28
N ILE A 54 -14.86 -13.00 1.35
CA ILE A 54 -14.16 -12.49 2.54
C ILE A 54 -14.61 -11.06 2.80
N ASP A 55 -14.78 -10.73 4.06
CA ASP A 55 -14.96 -9.37 4.54
C ASP A 55 -13.74 -8.51 4.18
N PRO A 56 -13.92 -7.36 3.51
CA PRO A 56 -12.80 -6.52 3.10
C PRO A 56 -12.00 -5.96 4.29
N VAL A 57 -12.66 -5.63 5.40
CA VAL A 57 -12.00 -5.12 6.61
C VAL A 57 -11.11 -6.19 7.23
N VAL A 58 -11.62 -7.42 7.35
CA VAL A 58 -10.83 -8.56 7.83
C VAL A 58 -9.60 -8.76 6.95
N MET A 59 -9.76 -8.70 5.64
CA MET A 59 -8.65 -8.89 4.71
C MET A 59 -7.58 -7.80 4.88
N ILE A 60 -7.97 -6.54 4.96
CA ILE A 60 -7.03 -5.41 5.14
C ILE A 60 -6.34 -5.50 6.51
N LYS A 61 -7.08 -5.81 7.60
CA LYS A 61 -6.49 -6.01 8.92
C LYS A 61 -5.48 -7.16 8.95
N MET A 62 -5.76 -8.29 8.26
CA MET A 62 -4.80 -9.39 8.14
C MET A 62 -3.54 -8.95 7.37
N LEU A 63 -3.68 -8.23 6.25
CA LEU A 63 -2.53 -7.69 5.52
C LEU A 63 -1.71 -6.74 6.40
N LEU A 64 -2.36 -5.88 7.17
CA LEU A 64 -1.70 -4.98 8.10
C LEU A 64 -0.88 -5.75 9.16
N ILE A 65 -1.43 -6.83 9.74
CA ILE A 65 -0.69 -7.73 10.63
C ILE A 65 0.55 -8.29 9.91
N GLY A 66 0.39 -8.74 8.67
CA GLY A 66 1.50 -9.26 7.86
C GLY A 66 2.65 -8.26 7.74
N TYR A 67 2.35 -7.00 7.47
CA TYR A 67 3.37 -5.93 7.39
C TYR A 67 3.95 -5.57 8.76
N LEU A 68 3.13 -5.38 9.78
CA LEU A 68 3.59 -4.97 11.11
C LEU A 68 4.50 -6.00 11.78
N TYR A 69 4.23 -7.29 11.58
CA TYR A 69 4.98 -8.37 12.21
C TYR A 69 5.93 -9.10 11.25
N GLY A 70 6.12 -8.58 10.03
CA GLY A 70 7.06 -9.12 9.07
C GLY A 70 6.71 -10.51 8.53
N ILE A 71 5.42 -10.87 8.49
CA ILE A 71 4.94 -12.16 7.99
C ILE A 71 4.79 -12.10 6.47
N LYS A 72 5.82 -12.53 5.74
CA LYS A 72 5.88 -12.40 4.27
C LYS A 72 5.01 -13.41 3.52
N SER A 73 4.68 -14.55 4.13
CA SER A 73 3.93 -15.64 3.51
C SER A 73 2.46 -15.55 3.87
N GLU A 74 1.57 -15.48 2.88
CA GLU A 74 0.11 -15.47 3.09
C GLU A 74 -0.39 -16.76 3.79
N ARG A 75 0.24 -17.92 3.51
CA ARG A 75 -0.05 -19.17 4.21
C ARG A 75 0.33 -19.10 5.69
N ARG A 76 1.52 -18.57 5.98
CA ARG A 76 1.94 -18.37 7.37
C ARG A 76 1.06 -17.33 8.07
N LEU A 77 0.63 -16.30 7.37
CA LEU A 77 -0.29 -15.30 7.93
C LEU A 77 -1.63 -15.92 8.35
N GLU A 78 -2.22 -16.78 7.51
CA GLU A 78 -3.42 -17.55 7.85
C GLU A 78 -3.21 -18.39 9.11
N GLU A 79 -2.09 -19.13 9.20
CA GLU A 79 -1.73 -19.96 10.34
C GLU A 79 -1.52 -19.13 11.61
N GLU A 80 -0.77 -18.06 11.56
CA GLU A 80 -0.51 -17.15 12.68
C GLU A 80 -1.80 -16.49 13.18
N VAL A 81 -2.67 -16.02 12.29
CA VAL A 81 -3.99 -15.46 12.68
C VAL A 81 -4.89 -16.53 13.27
N SER A 82 -4.76 -17.78 12.84
CA SER A 82 -5.55 -18.89 13.41
C SER A 82 -5.20 -19.19 14.86
N LEU A 83 -3.94 -19.04 15.24
CA LEU A 83 -3.39 -19.44 16.54
C LEU A 83 -3.23 -18.28 17.53
N ASN A 84 -3.05 -17.05 17.05
CA ASN A 84 -2.79 -15.89 17.89
C ASN A 84 -4.08 -15.16 18.26
N LEU A 85 -4.39 -15.11 19.53
CA LEU A 85 -5.61 -14.45 20.06
C LEU A 85 -5.66 -12.96 19.78
N ALA A 86 -4.52 -12.26 19.84
CA ALA A 86 -4.45 -10.82 19.56
C ALA A 86 -4.74 -10.52 18.08
N TYR A 87 -4.27 -11.38 17.18
CA TYR A 87 -4.55 -11.25 15.74
C TYR A 87 -6.01 -11.51 15.42
N ARG A 88 -6.59 -12.56 16.01
CA ARG A 88 -8.03 -12.84 15.86
C ARG A 88 -8.88 -11.69 16.38
N TRP A 89 -8.58 -11.21 17.57
CA TRP A 89 -9.27 -10.08 18.19
C TRP A 89 -9.20 -8.81 17.30
N PHE A 90 -8.01 -8.49 16.78
CA PHE A 90 -7.84 -7.33 15.91
C PHE A 90 -8.63 -7.46 14.61
N CYS A 91 -8.69 -8.68 14.04
CA CYS A 91 -9.47 -8.99 12.85
C CYS A 91 -10.98 -9.19 13.13
N GLU A 92 -11.42 -9.09 14.39
CA GLU A 92 -12.82 -9.30 14.81
C GLU A 92 -13.34 -10.69 14.45
N LEU A 93 -12.47 -11.70 14.54
CA LEU A 93 -12.76 -13.10 14.31
C LEU A 93 -12.98 -13.83 15.63
N ASP A 94 -14.15 -14.47 15.80
CA ASP A 94 -14.42 -15.33 16.94
C ASP A 94 -13.45 -16.52 16.99
N LEU A 95 -13.28 -17.10 18.19
CA LEU A 95 -12.37 -18.24 18.41
C LEU A 95 -12.67 -19.43 17.48
N MET A 96 -13.94 -19.68 17.18
CA MET A 96 -14.39 -20.78 16.33
C MET A 96 -14.56 -20.38 14.86
N GLN A 97 -14.50 -19.10 14.54
CA GLN A 97 -14.67 -18.61 13.18
C GLN A 97 -13.46 -18.99 12.32
N LYS A 98 -13.74 -19.51 11.12
CA LYS A 98 -12.68 -19.87 10.18
C LYS A 98 -11.95 -18.63 9.70
N VAL A 99 -10.63 -18.65 9.78
CA VAL A 99 -9.76 -17.61 9.20
C VAL A 99 -9.82 -17.71 7.67
N PRO A 100 -9.82 -16.57 6.95
CA PRO A 100 -9.73 -16.55 5.50
C PRO A 100 -8.51 -17.32 4.98
N ASP A 101 -8.73 -18.18 4.00
CA ASP A 101 -7.72 -19.02 3.38
C ASP A 101 -6.74 -18.18 2.53
N HIS A 102 -5.44 -18.51 2.58
CA HIS A 102 -4.37 -17.81 1.85
C HIS A 102 -4.61 -17.76 0.33
N SER A 103 -5.23 -18.79 -0.25
CA SER A 103 -5.54 -18.80 -1.69
C SER A 103 -6.58 -17.74 -2.06
N THR A 104 -7.53 -17.48 -1.15
CA THR A 104 -8.53 -16.44 -1.32
C THR A 104 -7.90 -15.05 -1.24
N PHE A 105 -6.89 -14.84 -0.39
CA PHE A 105 -6.08 -13.62 -0.37
C PHE A 105 -5.42 -13.37 -1.72
N SER A 106 -4.66 -14.34 -2.20
CA SER A 106 -3.99 -14.27 -3.49
C SER A 106 -4.95 -13.96 -4.64
N GLN A 107 -6.11 -14.62 -4.66
CA GLN A 107 -7.12 -14.40 -5.69
C GLN A 107 -7.74 -13.00 -5.63
N ASN A 108 -8.05 -12.49 -4.44
CA ASN A 108 -8.59 -11.15 -4.28
C ASN A 108 -7.57 -10.08 -4.73
N ARG A 109 -6.31 -10.19 -4.33
CA ARG A 109 -5.24 -9.28 -4.78
C ARG A 109 -5.09 -9.28 -6.29
N ARG A 110 -5.07 -10.45 -6.93
CA ARG A 110 -4.82 -10.59 -8.37
C ARG A 110 -6.02 -10.22 -9.24
N ARG A 111 -7.24 -10.45 -8.77
CA ARG A 111 -8.46 -10.31 -9.60
C ARG A 111 -9.29 -9.10 -9.21
N ARG A 112 -9.51 -8.88 -7.91
CA ARG A 112 -10.44 -7.86 -7.43
C ARG A 112 -9.77 -6.52 -7.21
N PHE A 113 -8.52 -6.52 -6.73
CA PHE A 113 -7.81 -5.29 -6.32
C PHE A 113 -6.57 -4.97 -7.16
N ARG A 114 -6.40 -5.63 -8.31
CA ARG A 114 -5.20 -5.47 -9.15
C ARG A 114 -5.11 -4.08 -9.78
N ASP A 115 -6.20 -3.63 -10.40
CA ASP A 115 -6.20 -2.45 -11.27
C ASP A 115 -7.06 -1.32 -10.70
N ASN A 116 -7.17 -1.24 -9.37
CA ASN A 116 -7.97 -0.24 -8.71
C ASN A 116 -7.16 0.61 -7.73
N THR A 117 -7.76 1.71 -7.31
CA THR A 117 -7.17 2.68 -6.39
C THR A 117 -7.36 2.33 -4.91
N LEU A 118 -7.99 1.18 -4.58
CA LEU A 118 -8.43 0.87 -3.22
C LEU A 118 -7.34 1.05 -2.17
N PHE A 119 -6.13 0.54 -2.39
CA PHE A 119 -5.04 0.68 -1.42
C PHE A 119 -4.60 2.13 -1.25
N ARG A 120 -4.61 2.91 -2.34
CA ARG A 120 -4.35 4.36 -2.30
C ARG A 120 -5.46 5.09 -1.55
N ASP A 121 -6.70 4.72 -1.78
CA ASP A 121 -7.85 5.33 -1.12
C ASP A 121 -7.85 5.03 0.39
N ILE A 122 -7.47 3.79 0.78
CA ILE A 122 -7.26 3.42 2.18
C ILE A 122 -6.14 4.26 2.81
N PHE A 123 -5.02 4.40 2.12
CA PHE A 123 -3.90 5.20 2.58
C PHE A 123 -4.32 6.66 2.80
N ASN A 124 -4.97 7.27 1.81
CA ASN A 124 -5.44 8.65 1.88
C ASN A 124 -6.43 8.86 3.04
N GLU A 125 -7.35 7.93 3.24
CA GLU A 125 -8.33 8.02 4.33
C GLU A 125 -7.66 7.96 5.71
N ILE A 126 -6.65 7.10 5.87
CA ILE A 126 -5.85 7.05 7.11
C ILE A 126 -5.12 8.38 7.33
N ILE A 127 -4.57 9.01 6.28
CA ILE A 127 -3.96 10.34 6.38
C ILE A 127 -4.99 11.39 6.82
N ILE A 128 -6.20 11.36 6.26
CA ILE A 128 -7.28 12.26 6.66
C ILE A 128 -7.61 12.09 8.15
N GLN A 129 -7.67 10.85 8.65
CA GLN A 129 -7.87 10.60 10.07
C GLN A 129 -6.72 11.17 10.91
N CYS A 130 -5.46 11.03 10.47
CA CYS A 130 -4.29 11.62 11.13
C CYS A 130 -4.33 13.16 11.16
N ILE A 131 -4.80 13.80 10.07
CA ILE A 131 -5.01 15.25 10.00
C ILE A 131 -6.09 15.67 11.01
N ASN A 132 -7.22 14.98 11.04
CA ASN A 132 -8.33 15.26 11.95
C ASN A 132 -7.94 15.10 13.43
N MET A 133 -7.00 14.23 13.74
CA MET A 133 -6.42 14.06 15.06
C MET A 133 -5.32 15.10 15.39
N GLY A 134 -4.95 15.96 14.43
CA GLY A 134 -3.89 16.95 14.58
C GLY A 134 -2.46 16.37 14.60
N ILE A 135 -2.30 15.10 14.19
CA ILE A 135 -0.98 14.44 14.11
C ILE A 135 -0.21 14.90 12.87
N VAL A 136 -0.94 15.21 11.79
CA VAL A 136 -0.39 15.78 10.56
C VAL A 136 -0.84 17.24 10.47
N ASN A 137 0.10 18.18 10.39
CA ASN A 137 -0.19 19.61 10.34
C ASN A 137 0.29 20.31 9.05
N GLY A 138 1.12 19.64 8.26
CA GLY A 138 1.60 20.13 6.97
C GLY A 138 2.56 21.34 7.05
N THR A 139 3.03 21.72 8.23
CA THR A 139 3.91 22.91 8.39
C THR A 139 5.28 22.68 7.78
N THR A 140 5.78 21.46 7.84
CA THR A 140 7.05 21.08 7.22
C THR A 140 6.92 19.69 6.63
N VAL A 141 6.97 19.63 5.31
CA VAL A 141 6.90 18.39 4.55
C VAL A 141 8.23 18.20 3.80
N VAL A 142 8.81 17.03 3.92
CA VAL A 142 10.02 16.63 3.20
C VAL A 142 9.66 15.56 2.18
N ALA A 143 10.15 15.74 0.95
CA ALA A 143 10.01 14.76 -0.12
C ALA A 143 11.36 14.12 -0.43
N ASP A 144 11.39 12.80 -0.59
CA ASP A 144 12.57 12.06 -1.04
C ASP A 144 12.19 11.02 -2.09
N GLY A 145 13.13 10.81 -3.02
CA GLY A 145 12.99 9.88 -4.13
C GLY A 145 13.97 8.72 -4.04
N SER A 146 13.46 7.50 -4.14
CA SER A 146 14.25 6.28 -4.14
C SER A 146 14.07 5.47 -5.42
N PHE A 147 15.12 4.75 -5.83
CA PHE A 147 15.04 3.80 -6.93
C PHE A 147 14.69 2.40 -6.40
N LEU A 148 13.61 1.84 -6.92
CA LEU A 148 13.19 0.47 -6.64
C LEU A 148 13.55 -0.40 -7.85
N PRO A 149 14.53 -1.32 -7.74
CA PRO A 149 14.88 -2.20 -8.84
C PRO A 149 13.69 -3.09 -9.22
N GLY A 150 13.41 -3.20 -10.52
CA GLY A 150 12.43 -4.13 -11.05
C GLY A 150 12.92 -5.59 -10.88
N ASN A 151 12.00 -6.53 -10.70
CA ASN A 151 12.33 -7.95 -10.70
C ASN A 151 12.47 -8.46 -12.15
N VAL A 152 13.45 -7.90 -12.87
CA VAL A 152 13.66 -8.12 -14.30
C VAL A 152 15.11 -8.44 -14.57
N SER A 153 15.36 -9.29 -15.59
CA SER A 153 16.72 -9.56 -16.08
C SER A 153 17.08 -8.58 -17.18
N VAL A 154 18.27 -7.97 -17.09
CA VAL A 154 18.80 -7.12 -18.17
C VAL A 154 18.99 -7.94 -19.46
N SER A 155 19.26 -9.23 -19.38
CA SER A 155 19.39 -10.12 -20.54
C SER A 155 18.07 -10.35 -21.29
N SER A 156 16.92 -10.07 -20.68
CA SER A 156 15.59 -10.14 -21.30
C SER A 156 15.06 -8.77 -21.73
N SER A 157 15.88 -7.73 -21.70
CA SER A 157 15.50 -6.40 -22.18
C SER A 157 15.77 -6.24 -23.68
N ILE A 158 14.96 -5.42 -24.29
CA ILE A 158 15.06 -5.01 -25.69
C ILE A 158 15.37 -3.53 -25.79
N ASP A 159 16.21 -3.14 -26.76
CA ASP A 159 16.43 -1.75 -27.09
C ASP A 159 15.21 -1.21 -27.83
N VAL A 160 14.62 -0.16 -27.31
CA VAL A 160 13.47 0.54 -27.89
C VAL A 160 13.84 1.98 -28.18
N THR A 161 13.48 2.45 -29.37
CA THR A 161 13.63 3.84 -29.76
C THR A 161 12.26 4.51 -29.63
N GLU A 162 12.18 5.47 -28.71
CA GLU A 162 10.95 6.25 -28.51
C GLU A 162 11.18 7.69 -28.94
N THR A 163 10.20 8.21 -29.68
CA THR A 163 10.16 9.65 -29.98
C THR A 163 9.42 10.32 -28.82
N VAL A 164 10.17 11.06 -28.01
CA VAL A 164 9.62 11.80 -26.88
C VAL A 164 9.51 13.27 -27.26
N GLN A 165 8.34 13.84 -27.12
CA GLN A 165 8.19 15.29 -27.14
C GLN A 165 8.74 15.84 -25.84
N GLN A 166 9.87 16.51 -25.92
CA GLN A 166 10.48 17.14 -24.76
C GLN A 166 10.00 18.59 -24.71
N SER A 167 9.00 18.84 -23.88
CA SER A 167 8.75 20.20 -23.40
C SER A 167 9.87 20.59 -22.41
N SER A 168 10.26 21.82 -22.45
CA SER A 168 11.48 22.27 -21.77
C SER A 168 11.41 22.13 -20.23
N ILE A 169 10.23 22.01 -19.63
CA ILE A 169 10.08 21.77 -18.19
C ILE A 169 8.64 21.30 -17.92
N HIS A 170 8.46 20.11 -17.35
CA HIS A 170 7.15 19.53 -16.99
C HIS A 170 6.30 20.42 -16.04
N TYR A 171 6.96 21.26 -15.26
CA TYR A 171 6.34 22.27 -14.39
C TYR A 171 5.74 23.46 -15.17
N LEU A 172 6.22 23.74 -16.39
CA LEU A 172 5.67 24.80 -17.23
C LEU A 172 4.42 24.36 -17.98
N ASP A 173 4.18 23.06 -18.19
CA ASP A 173 2.98 22.57 -18.90
C ASP A 173 1.67 22.92 -18.15
N GLU A 174 1.69 22.97 -16.80
CA GLU A 174 0.55 23.41 -16.01
C GLU A 174 0.42 24.95 -16.03
N LEU A 175 1.52 25.66 -15.90
CA LEU A 175 1.56 27.12 -16.05
C LEU A 175 1.22 27.57 -17.49
N GLU A 176 1.59 26.80 -18.50
CA GLU A 176 1.28 27.05 -19.90
C GLU A 176 -0.21 26.90 -20.19
N LYS A 177 -0.90 25.96 -19.55
CA LYS A 177 -2.38 25.85 -19.63
C LYS A 177 -3.06 27.09 -19.06
N GLU A 178 -2.60 27.60 -17.93
CA GLU A 178 -3.13 28.84 -17.34
C GLU A 178 -2.74 30.08 -18.17
N MET A 179 -1.56 30.08 -18.80
CA MET A 179 -1.09 31.18 -19.66
C MET A 179 -1.67 31.17 -21.07
N SER A 180 -2.15 30.03 -21.58
CA SER A 180 -2.76 29.93 -22.92
C SER A 180 -4.04 30.77 -23.08
N GLU A 181 -4.65 31.21 -21.99
CA GLU A 181 -5.78 32.16 -21.98
C GLU A 181 -5.35 33.61 -22.15
N ILE A 182 -4.04 33.91 -22.17
CA ILE A 182 -3.52 35.29 -22.31
C ILE A 182 -3.40 35.62 -23.80
N PRO A 183 -4.03 36.72 -24.30
CA PRO A 183 -3.89 37.13 -25.71
C PRO A 183 -2.44 37.46 -26.06
N GLY A 184 -1.90 36.75 -27.05
CA GLY A 184 -0.53 36.94 -27.51
C GLY A 184 0.48 35.87 -27.01
N TYR A 185 0.03 34.84 -26.35
CA TYR A 185 0.85 33.69 -25.97
C TYR A 185 1.39 32.96 -27.21
N ILE A 186 2.69 32.69 -27.25
CA ILE A 186 3.36 31.92 -28.29
C ILE A 186 3.65 30.54 -27.70
N GLU A 187 3.09 29.50 -28.30
CA GLU A 187 3.37 28.11 -27.86
C GLU A 187 4.88 27.81 -27.95
N PRO A 188 5.46 27.20 -26.92
CA PRO A 188 6.88 26.83 -26.96
C PRO A 188 7.10 25.77 -28.06
N ILE A 189 8.23 25.86 -28.72
CA ILE A 189 8.64 24.92 -29.77
C ILE A 189 8.96 23.57 -29.08
N THR A 190 8.09 22.60 -29.18
CA THR A 190 8.35 21.22 -28.77
C THR A 190 9.36 20.59 -29.72
N LYS A 191 10.49 20.12 -29.20
CA LYS A 191 11.45 19.35 -30.00
C LYS A 191 11.19 17.87 -29.84
N GLU A 192 11.03 17.16 -30.95
CA GLU A 192 11.05 15.71 -30.94
C GLU A 192 12.48 15.22 -30.70
N VAL A 193 12.69 14.49 -29.62
CA VAL A 193 13.97 13.89 -29.29
C VAL A 193 13.84 12.38 -29.38
N ILE A 194 14.71 11.76 -30.14
CA ILE A 194 14.80 10.30 -30.23
C ILE A 194 15.54 9.82 -28.98
N LYS A 195 14.84 9.11 -28.09
CA LYS A 195 15.41 8.52 -26.90
C LYS A 195 15.60 7.01 -27.09
N HIS A 196 16.84 6.54 -26.94
CA HIS A 196 17.12 5.12 -26.86
C HIS A 196 16.97 4.66 -25.40
N THR A 197 16.11 3.70 -25.15
CA THR A 197 15.85 3.16 -23.82
C THR A 197 15.74 1.64 -23.84
N LEU A 198 15.99 1.01 -22.68
CA LEU A 198 15.79 -0.42 -22.50
C LEU A 198 14.40 -0.66 -21.93
N LYS A 199 13.65 -1.60 -22.53
CA LYS A 199 12.39 -2.09 -21.97
C LYS A 199 12.51 -3.56 -21.64
N SER A 200 11.94 -3.95 -20.50
CA SER A 200 11.85 -5.35 -20.12
C SER A 200 10.72 -6.06 -20.85
N THR A 201 10.96 -7.29 -21.31
CA THR A 201 9.91 -8.13 -21.87
C THR A 201 9.02 -8.77 -20.80
N THR A 202 9.51 -8.89 -19.56
CA THR A 202 8.79 -9.50 -18.42
C THR A 202 8.00 -8.48 -17.60
N ASP A 203 8.44 -7.21 -17.60
CA ASP A 203 7.80 -6.08 -16.91
C ASP A 203 7.88 -4.85 -17.82
N PRO A 204 6.95 -4.70 -18.78
CA PRO A 204 6.97 -3.60 -19.75
C PRO A 204 6.79 -2.21 -19.14
N ASP A 205 6.19 -2.17 -17.93
CA ASP A 205 5.90 -0.92 -17.23
C ASP A 205 7.12 -0.36 -16.49
N CYS A 206 8.20 -1.15 -16.31
CA CYS A 206 9.39 -0.63 -15.69
C CYS A 206 10.20 0.25 -16.65
N GLY A 207 10.73 1.37 -16.14
CA GLY A 207 11.62 2.26 -16.87
C GLY A 207 13.10 1.92 -16.68
N TYR A 208 13.95 2.54 -17.50
CA TYR A 208 15.40 2.37 -17.40
C TYR A 208 16.06 3.66 -16.93
N ILE A 209 16.79 3.59 -15.81
CA ILE A 209 17.59 4.69 -15.28
C ILE A 209 19.07 4.47 -15.54
N ASN A 210 19.77 5.51 -15.99
CA ASN A 210 21.21 5.50 -16.22
C ASN A 210 21.86 6.74 -15.59
N GLN A 211 21.91 6.78 -14.28
CA GLN A 211 22.58 7.81 -13.50
C GLN A 211 23.82 7.25 -12.81
N LYS A 212 24.81 8.11 -12.48
CA LYS A 212 26.12 7.71 -11.91
C LYS A 212 26.04 6.72 -10.72
N ARG A 213 24.99 6.76 -9.93
CA ARG A 213 24.80 5.91 -8.74
C ARG A 213 23.62 4.95 -8.83
N LYS A 214 22.75 5.12 -9.84
CA LYS A 214 21.54 4.35 -10.01
C LYS A 214 21.45 3.93 -11.48
N ARG A 215 21.61 2.65 -11.77
CA ARG A 215 21.54 2.12 -13.13
C ARG A 215 20.76 0.83 -13.15
N GLY A 216 19.78 0.73 -14.05
CA GLY A 216 19.02 -0.48 -14.26
C GLY A 216 17.56 -0.24 -14.60
N LEU A 217 16.83 -1.34 -14.74
CA LEU A 217 15.39 -1.34 -14.94
C LEU A 217 14.67 -1.33 -13.60
N GLY A 218 13.66 -0.49 -13.47
CA GLY A 218 12.88 -0.38 -12.23
C GLY A 218 11.94 0.81 -12.20
N TYR A 219 11.68 1.26 -10.99
CA TYR A 219 10.73 2.32 -10.70
C TYR A 219 11.37 3.39 -9.83
N LEU A 220 10.91 4.61 -9.99
CA LEU A 220 11.16 5.70 -9.05
C LEU A 220 9.99 5.75 -8.06
N THR A 221 10.32 5.77 -6.78
CA THR A 221 9.34 5.97 -5.71
C THR A 221 9.61 7.29 -5.05
N GLU A 222 8.57 8.09 -4.88
CA GLU A 222 8.61 9.32 -4.10
C GLU A 222 7.78 9.14 -2.84
N MET A 223 8.33 9.59 -1.72
CA MET A 223 7.61 9.64 -0.45
C MET A 223 7.67 11.04 0.11
N THR A 224 6.54 11.52 0.59
CA THR A 224 6.44 12.77 1.34
C THR A 224 6.15 12.46 2.80
N VAL A 225 6.84 13.16 3.70
CA VAL A 225 6.76 12.93 5.15
C VAL A 225 6.50 14.26 5.85
N ASP A 226 5.45 14.34 6.66
CA ASP A 226 5.28 15.41 7.63
C ASP A 226 6.29 15.19 8.78
N THR A 227 7.14 16.18 9.01
CA THR A 227 8.26 16.02 9.96
C THR A 227 7.85 16.18 11.41
N GLY A 228 6.63 16.66 11.70
CA GLY A 228 6.14 16.85 13.06
C GLY A 228 6.12 15.56 13.85
N HIS A 229 5.54 14.50 13.28
CA HIS A 229 5.45 13.17 13.88
C HIS A 229 6.02 12.07 12.98
N GLY A 230 6.65 12.41 11.85
CA GLY A 230 7.24 11.44 10.93
C GLY A 230 6.19 10.64 10.14
N ILE A 231 5.03 11.21 9.89
CA ILE A 231 3.94 10.54 9.16
C ILE A 231 4.18 10.66 7.65
N ILE A 232 4.15 9.53 6.95
CA ILE A 232 4.18 9.50 5.49
C ILE A 232 2.83 10.01 4.97
N THR A 233 2.86 11.13 4.25
CA THR A 233 1.66 11.82 3.74
C THR A 233 1.41 11.59 2.27
N GLY A 234 2.39 11.08 1.55
CA GLY A 234 2.23 10.72 0.13
C GLY A 234 3.23 9.67 -0.31
N VAL A 235 2.78 8.80 -1.21
CA VAL A 235 3.63 7.80 -1.88
C VAL A 235 3.23 7.72 -3.34
N ASN A 236 4.21 7.94 -4.22
CA ASN A 236 4.06 7.74 -5.66
C ASN A 236 5.10 6.75 -6.17
N CYS A 237 4.74 6.05 -7.25
CA CYS A 237 5.64 5.13 -7.93
C CYS A 237 5.38 5.25 -9.44
N TYR A 238 6.45 5.47 -10.20
CA TYR A 238 6.39 5.61 -11.66
C TYR A 238 7.61 4.96 -12.32
N PRO A 239 7.56 4.63 -13.61
CA PRO A 239 8.72 4.10 -14.34
C PRO A 239 9.97 4.97 -14.19
N ALA A 240 11.13 4.35 -14.03
CA ALA A 240 12.40 5.06 -13.83
C ALA A 240 12.95 5.74 -15.09
#